data_208f5e2ed09da1ca500ff7bdf533779b
#
_entry.id   208f5e2ed09da1ca500ff7bdf533779b
#
_cell.length_a   1.000
_cell.length_b   1.000
_cell.length_c   1.000
_cell.angle_alpha   90.00
_cell.angle_beta   90.00
_cell.angle_gamma   90.00
#
_symmetry.space_group_name_H-M   'P 1'
#
loop_
_entity.id
_entity.type
_entity.pdbx_description
1 polymer ?
#
loop_
_entity_poly.entity_id
_entity_poly.type
_entity_poly.pdbx_seq_one_letter_code
_entity_poly.pdbx_strand_id
1 'polypeptide(L)'
;MAVYPFQFVNRRGSVAISTSGVTVNTANVVFSFPNHAFVNAWYRGTIYIDIAQAVPTGTTGTLPVIFETNGATQVVTKYNGEALTAADIPGTGVYEFWFDRATNTLQIMNGVV
;
A
#
# COMPACT_ATOMS: atom_id res chain seq x y z
N MET A 1 29.54 -13.38 9.41
CA MET A 1 28.61 -12.95 8.39
C MET A 1 28.22 -11.50 8.63
N ALA A 2 28.19 -10.76 7.58
CA ALA A 2 27.71 -9.40 7.70
C ALA A 2 26.22 -9.38 8.02
N VAL A 3 25.84 -8.51 8.91
CA VAL A 3 24.44 -8.26 9.17
C VAL A 3 24.04 -7.10 8.29
N TYR A 4 23.11 -7.36 7.40
CA TYR A 4 22.66 -6.36 6.48
C TYR A 4 21.54 -5.56 7.12
N PRO A 5 21.54 -4.24 7.00
CA PRO A 5 20.48 -3.42 7.60
C PRO A 5 19.08 -3.85 7.19
N PHE A 6 18.90 -4.26 5.94
CA PHE A 6 17.59 -4.67 5.46
C PHE A 6 17.10 -5.95 6.13
N GLN A 7 18.00 -6.92 6.34
CA GLN A 7 17.66 -8.13 7.06
C GLN A 7 17.27 -7.80 8.50
N PHE A 8 17.98 -6.87 9.09
CA PHE A 8 17.74 -6.48 10.46
C PHE A 8 16.32 -5.94 10.62
N VAL A 9 15.89 -5.08 9.71
CA VAL A 9 14.53 -4.53 9.71
C VAL A 9 13.50 -5.63 9.59
N ASN A 10 13.69 -6.54 8.64
CA ASN A 10 12.73 -7.63 8.42
C ASN A 10 12.64 -8.55 9.63
N ARG A 11 13.74 -8.79 10.29
CA ARG A 11 13.77 -9.67 11.46
C ARG A 11 13.04 -9.06 12.65
N ARG A 12 12.81 -7.77 12.63
CA ARG A 12 12.06 -7.07 13.67
C ARG A 12 10.57 -7.10 13.44
N GLY A 13 10.13 -7.88 12.49
CA GLY A 13 8.72 -8.03 12.23
C GLY A 13 8.12 -7.02 11.26
N SER A 14 8.95 -6.22 10.63
CA SER A 14 8.45 -5.34 9.56
C SER A 14 7.96 -6.18 8.39
N VAL A 15 6.85 -5.77 7.82
CA VAL A 15 6.26 -6.45 6.68
C VAL A 15 6.54 -5.63 5.44
N ALA A 16 7.01 -6.30 4.40
CA ALA A 16 7.26 -5.68 3.11
C ALA A 16 6.53 -6.50 2.04
N ILE A 17 5.66 -5.87 1.30
CA ILE A 17 4.89 -6.50 0.24
C ILE A 17 4.96 -5.65 -1.02
N SER A 18 4.80 -6.30 -2.17
CA SER A 18 4.87 -5.61 -3.46
C SER A 18 3.57 -5.77 -4.20
N THR A 19 3.20 -4.75 -4.97
CA THR A 19 2.06 -4.84 -5.86
C THR A 19 2.37 -5.80 -7.01
N SER A 20 1.35 -6.47 -7.51
CA SER A 20 1.48 -7.38 -8.65
C SER A 20 0.85 -6.80 -9.92
N GLY A 21 0.09 -5.72 -9.82
CA GLY A 21 -0.52 -5.10 -10.97
C GLY A 21 -1.26 -3.84 -10.59
N VAL A 22 -1.66 -3.07 -11.61
CA VAL A 22 -2.48 -1.88 -11.43
C VAL A 22 -3.55 -1.84 -12.50
N THR A 23 -4.77 -1.50 -12.11
CA THR A 23 -5.90 -1.36 -13.02
C THR A 23 -6.61 -0.05 -12.71
N VAL A 24 -6.96 0.70 -13.75
CA VAL A 24 -7.70 1.94 -13.60
C VAL A 24 -9.07 1.78 -14.21
N ASN A 25 -10.09 2.14 -13.45
CA ASN A 25 -11.45 2.17 -13.97
C ASN A 25 -12.04 3.57 -13.75
N THR A 26 -13.33 3.74 -14.00
CA THR A 26 -13.96 5.06 -13.90
C THR A 26 -14.10 5.55 -12.47
N ALA A 27 -14.01 4.65 -11.50
CA ALA A 27 -14.26 4.96 -10.09
C ALA A 27 -13.00 5.02 -9.25
N ASN A 28 -11.94 4.26 -9.61
CA ASN A 28 -10.75 4.17 -8.77
C ASN A 28 -9.55 3.59 -9.51
N VAL A 29 -8.41 3.65 -8.83
CA VAL A 29 -7.18 3.00 -9.23
C VAL A 29 -6.99 1.82 -8.28
N VAL A 30 -6.88 0.62 -8.85
CA VAL A 30 -6.78 -0.61 -8.06
C VAL A 30 -5.38 -1.18 -8.21
N PHE A 31 -4.66 -1.28 -7.10
CA PHE A 31 -3.39 -1.99 -7.06
C PHE A 31 -3.66 -3.40 -6.54
N SER A 32 -3.28 -4.39 -7.33
CA SER A 32 -3.44 -5.79 -6.97
C SER A 32 -2.22 -6.28 -6.21
N PHE A 33 -2.43 -7.22 -5.30
CA PHE A 33 -1.38 -7.83 -4.51
C PHE A 33 -1.47 -9.35 -4.62
N PRO A 34 -0.37 -10.06 -4.36
CA PRO A 34 -0.43 -11.51 -4.27
C PRO A 34 -1.45 -11.95 -3.23
N ASN A 35 -2.00 -13.12 -3.42
CA ASN A 35 -2.95 -13.69 -2.49
C ASN A 35 -2.36 -13.71 -1.07
N HIS A 36 -3.18 -13.44 -0.10
CA HIS A 36 -2.83 -13.48 1.32
C HIS A 36 -1.93 -12.32 1.79
N ALA A 37 -1.86 -11.23 1.02
CA ALA A 37 -1.03 -10.09 1.41
C ALA A 37 -1.49 -9.46 2.73
N PHE A 38 -2.79 -9.43 3.00
CA PHE A 38 -3.34 -8.75 4.17
C PHE A 38 -4.19 -9.67 5.04
N VAL A 39 -3.69 -10.87 5.34
CA VAL A 39 -4.52 -11.86 6.02
C VAL A 39 -4.27 -11.99 7.53
N ASN A 40 -3.23 -11.36 8.06
CA ASN A 40 -2.97 -11.45 9.49
C ASN A 40 -3.96 -10.59 10.26
N ALA A 41 -4.98 -11.23 10.85
CA ALA A 41 -6.08 -10.54 11.54
C ALA A 41 -5.63 -9.78 12.79
N TRP A 42 -4.45 -10.08 13.30
CA TRP A 42 -3.95 -9.48 14.53
C TRP A 42 -2.88 -8.43 14.27
N TYR A 43 -2.56 -8.20 13.00
CA TYR A 43 -1.48 -7.26 12.69
C TYR A 43 -1.87 -5.83 13.06
N ARG A 44 -0.93 -5.14 13.66
CA ARG A 44 -1.06 -3.72 13.94
C ARG A 44 0.33 -3.11 13.96
N GLY A 45 0.60 -2.23 13.02
CA GLY A 45 1.92 -1.61 12.95
C GLY A 45 2.23 -1.10 11.55
N THR A 46 3.48 -0.75 11.38
CA THR A 46 3.99 -0.24 10.11
C THR A 46 4.24 -1.36 9.13
N ILE A 47 3.84 -1.16 7.89
CA ILE A 47 4.22 -2.03 6.77
C ILE A 47 4.82 -1.18 5.66
N TYR A 48 5.60 -1.83 4.80
CA TYR A 48 6.21 -1.19 3.64
C TYR A 48 5.62 -1.81 2.40
N ILE A 49 5.14 -0.96 1.50
CA ILE A 49 4.52 -1.42 0.26
C ILE A 49 5.33 -0.89 -0.90
N ASP A 50 5.85 -1.82 -1.68
CA ASP A 50 6.56 -1.50 -2.91
C ASP A 50 5.54 -1.38 -4.03
N ILE A 51 5.32 -0.18 -4.49
CA ILE A 51 4.48 0.08 -5.66
C ILE A 51 5.34 -0.20 -6.88
N ALA A 52 5.20 -1.40 -7.41
CA ALA A 52 6.06 -1.89 -8.49
C ALA A 52 5.57 -1.45 -9.86
N GLN A 53 4.31 -1.05 -9.98
CA GLN A 53 3.72 -0.58 -11.24
C GLN A 53 3.29 0.86 -11.10
N ALA A 54 3.66 1.68 -12.07
CA ALA A 54 3.25 3.08 -12.07
C ALA A 54 1.77 3.22 -12.43
N VAL A 55 1.12 4.25 -11.88
CA VAL A 55 -0.22 4.62 -12.31
C VAL A 55 -0.13 5.01 -13.79
N PRO A 56 -1.01 4.46 -14.64
CA PRO A 56 -0.96 4.76 -16.07
C PRO A 56 -1.05 6.24 -16.37
N THR A 57 -0.29 6.66 -17.36
CA THR A 57 -0.31 8.04 -17.83
C THR A 57 -1.72 8.43 -18.27
N GLY A 58 -2.14 9.63 -17.92
CA GLY A 58 -3.47 10.12 -18.26
C GLY A 58 -4.54 9.78 -17.24
N THR A 59 -4.20 9.06 -16.19
CA THR A 59 -5.14 8.77 -15.11
C THR A 59 -5.52 10.06 -14.38
N THR A 60 -6.83 10.22 -14.12
CA THR A 60 -7.31 11.35 -13.33
C THR A 60 -6.74 11.29 -11.92
N GLY A 61 -6.05 12.34 -11.50
CA GLY A 61 -5.34 12.36 -10.23
C GLY A 61 -6.22 12.30 -9.00
N THR A 62 -7.50 12.60 -9.13
CA THR A 62 -8.43 12.60 -7.99
C THR A 62 -9.09 11.25 -7.76
N LEU A 63 -8.84 10.26 -8.62
CA LEU A 63 -9.40 8.92 -8.40
C LEU A 63 -8.82 8.31 -7.12
N PRO A 64 -9.67 7.74 -6.25
CA PRO A 64 -9.18 7.10 -5.05
C PRO A 64 -8.41 5.82 -5.37
N VAL A 65 -7.43 5.53 -4.53
CA VAL A 65 -6.62 4.33 -4.63
C VAL A 65 -7.22 3.25 -3.73
N ILE A 66 -7.33 2.04 -4.27
CA ILE A 66 -7.79 0.87 -3.54
C ILE A 66 -6.78 -0.25 -3.73
N PHE A 67 -6.54 -1.01 -2.69
CA PHE A 67 -5.71 -2.21 -2.76
C PHE A 67 -6.60 -3.45 -2.78
N GLU A 68 -6.19 -4.45 -3.53
CA GLU A 68 -6.97 -5.67 -3.71
C GLU A 68 -6.09 -6.90 -3.53
N THR A 69 -6.57 -7.87 -2.75
CA THR A 69 -5.96 -9.17 -2.63
C THR A 69 -7.04 -10.21 -2.37
N ASN A 70 -6.93 -11.38 -2.97
CA ASN A 70 -7.91 -12.47 -2.81
C ASN A 70 -9.35 -12.06 -3.16
N GLY A 71 -9.52 -11.10 -4.06
CA GLY A 71 -10.83 -10.60 -4.41
C GLY A 71 -11.46 -9.66 -3.38
N ALA A 72 -10.75 -9.39 -2.29
CA ALA A 72 -11.20 -8.44 -1.27
C ALA A 72 -10.48 -7.11 -1.47
N THR A 73 -11.18 -6.03 -1.21
CA THR A 73 -10.60 -4.69 -1.35
C THR A 73 -10.27 -4.08 0.00
N GLN A 74 -9.24 -3.25 0.00
CA GLN A 74 -8.80 -2.52 1.18
C GLN A 74 -8.76 -1.04 0.84
N VAL A 75 -9.53 -0.25 1.56
CA VAL A 75 -9.55 1.20 1.42
C VAL A 75 -8.24 1.76 1.99
N VAL A 76 -7.65 2.71 1.29
CA VAL A 76 -6.38 3.32 1.67
C VAL A 76 -6.61 4.80 1.92
N THR A 77 -6.07 5.30 3.03
CA THR A 77 -6.26 6.70 3.42
C THR A 77 -4.94 7.44 3.54
N LYS A 78 -5.04 8.75 3.55
CA LYS A 78 -3.93 9.63 3.91
C LYS A 78 -3.82 9.76 5.43
N TYR A 79 -2.77 10.44 5.88
CA TYR A 79 -2.54 10.66 7.30
C TYR A 79 -3.69 11.39 8.00
N ASN A 80 -4.51 12.12 7.26
CA ASN A 80 -5.65 12.86 7.83
C ASN A 80 -6.98 12.11 7.71
N GLY A 81 -6.95 10.84 7.26
CA GLY A 81 -8.14 10.03 7.10
C GLY A 81 -8.87 10.18 5.77
N GLU A 82 -8.46 11.11 4.93
CA GLU A 82 -9.04 11.25 3.60
C GLU A 82 -8.56 10.15 2.67
N ALA A 83 -9.32 9.88 1.62
CA ALA A 83 -8.96 8.85 0.67
C ALA A 83 -7.63 9.18 -0.02
N LEU A 84 -6.77 8.17 -0.15
CA LEU A 84 -5.56 8.29 -0.95
C LEU A 84 -5.96 8.35 -2.42
N THR A 85 -5.35 9.24 -3.18
CA THR A 85 -5.69 9.42 -4.59
C THR A 85 -4.52 9.05 -5.49
N ALA A 86 -4.81 8.92 -6.79
CA ALA A 86 -3.77 8.59 -7.78
C ALA A 86 -2.62 9.60 -7.76
N ALA A 87 -2.91 10.87 -7.53
CA ALA A 87 -1.88 11.90 -7.48
C ALA A 87 -0.95 11.73 -6.27
N ASP A 88 -1.40 11.02 -5.25
CA ASP A 88 -0.59 10.77 -4.05
C ASP A 88 0.42 9.63 -4.25
N ILE A 89 0.33 8.92 -5.35
CA ILE A 89 1.27 7.86 -5.74
C ILE A 89 1.92 8.28 -7.06
N PRO A 90 2.86 9.22 -7.00
CA PRO A 90 3.40 9.82 -8.24
C PRO A 90 4.32 8.90 -9.02
N GLY A 91 4.81 7.82 -8.41
CA GLY A 91 5.71 6.91 -9.09
C GLY A 91 5.89 5.63 -8.33
N THR A 92 6.69 4.75 -8.91
CA THR A 92 7.04 3.49 -8.27
C THR A 92 7.99 3.74 -7.11
N GLY A 93 8.00 2.81 -6.17
CA GLY A 93 8.91 2.87 -5.04
C GLY A 93 8.26 2.31 -3.78
N VAL A 94 8.99 2.38 -2.70
CA VAL A 94 8.55 1.84 -1.41
C VAL A 94 7.92 2.96 -0.61
N TYR A 95 6.69 2.70 -0.17
CA TYR A 95 5.91 3.63 0.65
C TYR A 95 5.65 3.00 2.00
N GLU A 96 5.65 3.81 3.04
CA GLU A 96 5.41 3.35 4.40
C GLU A 96 3.94 3.57 4.76
N PHE A 97 3.31 2.53 5.34
CA PHE A 97 1.90 2.59 5.73
C PHE A 97 1.74 2.12 7.17
N TRP A 98 0.75 2.68 7.84
CA TRP A 98 0.24 2.12 9.08
C TRP A 98 -0.90 1.17 8.73
N PHE A 99 -0.82 -0.04 9.21
CA PHE A 99 -1.83 -1.06 8.97
C PHE A 99 -2.35 -1.57 10.30
N ASP A 100 -3.66 -1.44 10.51
CA ASP A 100 -4.34 -1.96 11.69
C ASP A 100 -5.48 -2.85 11.20
N ARG A 101 -5.27 -4.14 11.29
CA ARG A 101 -6.23 -5.11 10.77
C ARG A 101 -7.52 -5.13 11.59
N ALA A 102 -7.42 -4.88 12.90
CA ALA A 102 -8.58 -4.89 13.78
C ALA A 102 -9.58 -3.78 13.42
N THR A 103 -9.09 -2.61 13.05
CA THR A 103 -9.94 -1.49 12.64
C THR A 103 -10.06 -1.35 11.14
N ASN A 104 -9.39 -2.24 10.40
CA ASN A 104 -9.37 -2.23 8.94
C ASN A 104 -8.86 -0.90 8.38
N THR A 105 -7.80 -0.40 8.99
CA THR A 105 -7.18 0.86 8.60
C THR A 105 -5.88 0.61 7.85
N LEU A 106 -5.73 1.22 6.69
CA LEU A 106 -4.47 1.24 5.95
C LEU A 106 -4.22 2.68 5.55
N GLN A 107 -3.20 3.28 6.14
CA GLN A 107 -2.96 4.71 6.05
C GLN A 107 -1.52 4.98 5.65
N ILE A 108 -1.33 5.81 4.62
CA ILE A 108 0.01 6.17 4.20
C ILE A 108 0.68 7.05 5.25
N MET A 109 1.93 6.74 5.53
CA MET A 109 2.72 7.46 6.54
C MET A 109 3.79 8.33 5.91
N ASN A 110 4.18 8.05 4.68
CA ASN A 110 5.15 8.88 3.98
C ASN A 110 4.57 10.24 3.67
N GLY A 111 5.44 11.21 3.60
CA GLY A 111 5.06 12.58 3.36
C GLY A 111 4.44 12.80 2.02
N VAL A 112 3.18 12.50 1.93
CA VAL A 112 2.36 12.95 0.83
C VAL A 112 2.01 14.39 1.12
N VAL A 113 2.51 15.24 0.31
CA VAL A 113 2.31 16.68 0.50
C VAL A 113 1.42 17.24 -0.58
#